data_47cdb24c719e2081e46c232026659518
#
_entry.id   47cdb24c719e2081e46c232026659518
#
_cell.length_a   1.000
_cell.length_b   1.000
_cell.length_c   1.000
_cell.angle_alpha   90.00
_cell.angle_beta   90.00
_cell.angle_gamma   90.00
#
_symmetry.space_group_name_H-M   'P 1'
#
loop_
_entity.id
_entity.type
_entity.pdbx_description
1 polymer ?
#
loop_
_entity_poly.entity_id
_entity_poly.type
_entity_poly.pdbx_seq_one_letter_code
_entity_poly.pdbx_strand_id
1 'polypeptide(L)'
;MPGLSMSLVGTRLSLLTVWAWTIISSMTSRGLLTVFEGIDGTGKSTQVRLLADALSSAGLDVIQSKEPTDGPWGRKIRASADSGRMAPAEELDAFVKDRREHIENLITPGLEAGKVVILDRYYYSSIAYQGARLGNVEEIARQMSSFAPLPDVVFLIDIDPVVSLARISDSRGEIPNQFEQIASLNAAREIFNQLAEEDPRILKLDGNCSLESIRMTLLDLFVNDVLRKATCYESKWCDVSNCLPAKSGRCEWYNIRQSLADRLSSSYTSALIS
;
A
#
# COMPACT_ATOMS: atom_id res chain seq x y z
N MET A 1 -51.45 37.08 -22.03
CA MET A 1 -50.78 36.24 -21.00
C MET A 1 -49.86 35.26 -21.70
N PRO A 2 -48.54 35.42 -21.64
CA PRO A 2 -47.62 34.47 -22.27
C PRO A 2 -47.18 33.42 -21.23
N GLY A 3 -47.28 32.15 -21.63
CA GLY A 3 -46.89 31.01 -20.85
C GLY A 3 -45.40 30.90 -20.67
N LEU A 4 -44.95 30.73 -19.43
CA LEU A 4 -43.59 30.41 -19.03
C LEU A 4 -43.30 28.93 -19.36
N SER A 5 -42.46 28.73 -20.36
CA SER A 5 -41.81 27.45 -20.65
C SER A 5 -40.67 27.25 -19.64
N MET A 6 -40.88 26.38 -18.64
CA MET A 6 -39.81 25.88 -17.77
C MET A 6 -38.96 24.88 -18.53
N SER A 7 -37.76 25.29 -18.95
CA SER A 7 -36.70 24.43 -19.44
C SER A 7 -36.14 23.63 -18.29
N LEU A 8 -36.46 22.35 -18.22
CA LEU A 8 -35.79 21.35 -17.38
C LEU A 8 -34.40 21.09 -17.97
N VAL A 9 -33.38 21.80 -17.46
CA VAL A 9 -32.00 21.41 -17.62
C VAL A 9 -31.77 20.22 -16.68
N GLY A 10 -32.13 19.03 -17.15
CA GLY A 10 -31.78 17.77 -16.52
C GLY A 10 -30.28 17.55 -16.62
N THR A 11 -29.57 17.75 -15.53
CA THR A 11 -28.22 17.24 -15.35
C THR A 11 -28.25 15.71 -15.56
N ARG A 12 -27.86 15.29 -16.77
CA ARG A 12 -27.49 13.89 -17.03
C ARG A 12 -26.26 13.58 -16.20
N LEU A 13 -26.46 13.20 -14.94
CA LEU A 13 -25.47 12.35 -14.26
C LEU A 13 -25.25 11.17 -15.20
N SER A 14 -24.06 11.07 -15.77
CA SER A 14 -23.75 10.04 -16.74
C SER A 14 -24.04 8.68 -16.10
N LEU A 15 -24.77 7.83 -16.79
CA LEU A 15 -25.06 6.45 -16.36
C LEU A 15 -23.78 5.73 -15.88
N LEU A 16 -22.63 6.12 -16.42
CA LEU A 16 -21.29 5.64 -16.04
C LEU A 16 -20.93 5.92 -14.56
N THR A 17 -21.36 7.05 -13.96
CA THR A 17 -21.09 7.32 -12.53
C THR A 17 -22.00 6.51 -11.61
N VAL A 18 -23.23 6.27 -12.00
CA VAL A 18 -24.17 5.43 -11.24
C VAL A 18 -23.75 3.96 -11.34
N TRP A 19 -23.32 3.50 -12.51
CA TRP A 19 -22.81 2.15 -12.72
C TRP A 19 -21.49 1.89 -11.98
N ALA A 20 -20.57 2.86 -11.98
CA ALA A 20 -19.35 2.77 -11.18
C ALA A 20 -19.66 2.61 -9.67
N TRP A 21 -20.67 3.32 -9.17
CA TRP A 21 -21.09 3.23 -7.77
C TRP A 21 -21.73 1.87 -7.42
N THR A 22 -22.54 1.32 -8.32
CA THR A 22 -23.18 0.01 -8.13
C THR A 22 -22.16 -1.13 -8.22
N ILE A 23 -21.15 -1.00 -9.09
CA ILE A 23 -20.06 -1.95 -9.27
C ILE A 23 -19.15 -1.98 -8.04
N ILE A 24 -18.80 -0.80 -7.50
CA ILE A 24 -17.96 -0.67 -6.29
C ILE A 24 -18.66 -1.26 -5.05
N SER A 25 -19.98 -1.17 -4.96
CA SER A 25 -20.76 -1.77 -3.85
C SER A 25 -20.85 -3.29 -3.88
N SER A 26 -20.52 -3.94 -5.01
CA SER A 26 -20.49 -5.41 -5.13
C SER A 26 -19.08 -6.00 -4.92
N MET A 27 -18.06 -5.14 -4.85
CA MET A 27 -16.70 -5.58 -4.57
C MET A 27 -16.60 -6.06 -3.13
N THR A 28 -16.32 -7.32 -2.98
CA THR A 28 -16.01 -8.08 -1.76
C THR A 28 -16.67 -7.56 -0.47
N SER A 29 -17.28 -8.40 0.31
CA SER A 29 -17.82 -8.07 1.64
C SER A 29 -16.77 -7.50 2.60
N ARG A 30 -15.50 -7.40 2.21
CA ARG A 30 -14.35 -6.90 2.94
C ARG A 30 -13.44 -6.08 2.01
N GLY A 31 -12.95 -4.92 2.49
CA GLY A 31 -11.94 -4.11 1.80
C GLY A 31 -10.58 -4.82 1.63
N LEU A 32 -9.64 -4.15 0.97
CA LEU A 32 -8.30 -4.66 0.68
C LEU A 32 -7.25 -3.99 1.57
N LEU A 33 -6.36 -4.78 2.17
CA LEU A 33 -5.22 -4.29 2.94
C LEU A 33 -3.93 -4.45 2.11
N THR A 34 -3.38 -3.32 1.68
CA THR A 34 -2.13 -3.22 0.92
C THR A 34 -1.05 -2.59 1.78
N VAL A 35 0.11 -3.21 1.83
CA VAL A 35 1.22 -2.76 2.67
C VAL A 35 2.46 -2.51 1.84
N PHE A 36 3.19 -1.45 2.14
CA PHE A 36 4.51 -1.16 1.59
C PHE A 36 5.58 -1.36 2.65
N GLU A 37 6.58 -2.18 2.34
CA GLU A 37 7.68 -2.53 3.22
C GLU A 37 9.04 -2.32 2.56
N GLY A 38 10.08 -2.35 3.35
CA GLY A 38 11.47 -2.17 2.96
C GLY A 38 12.22 -1.25 3.92
N ILE A 39 13.53 -1.18 3.79
CA ILE A 39 14.37 -0.33 4.63
C ILE A 39 14.09 1.17 4.40
N ASP A 40 14.66 2.05 5.21
CA ASP A 40 14.50 3.50 5.01
C ASP A 40 15.10 3.95 3.66
N GLY A 41 14.60 5.04 3.08
CA GLY A 41 15.12 5.58 1.82
C GLY A 41 14.74 4.83 0.54
N THR A 42 13.93 3.76 0.61
CA THR A 42 13.49 2.99 -0.58
C THR A 42 12.41 3.68 -1.43
N GLY A 43 11.79 4.76 -0.91
CA GLY A 43 10.74 5.48 -1.62
C GLY A 43 9.31 5.00 -1.34
N LYS A 44 9.09 4.19 -0.29
CA LYS A 44 7.76 3.68 0.11
C LYS A 44 6.68 4.74 0.15
N SER A 45 6.89 5.80 0.94
CA SER A 45 5.88 6.87 1.14
C SER A 45 5.47 7.53 -0.18
N THR A 46 6.40 7.67 -1.11
CA THR A 46 6.12 8.19 -2.45
C THR A 46 5.24 7.22 -3.24
N GLN A 47 5.57 5.93 -3.24
CA GLN A 47 4.81 4.91 -3.95
C GLN A 47 3.41 4.69 -3.33
N VAL A 48 3.29 4.74 -1.99
CA VAL A 48 2.00 4.72 -1.28
C VAL A 48 1.10 5.84 -1.79
N ARG A 49 1.60 7.08 -1.83
CA ARG A 49 0.84 8.22 -2.33
C ARG A 49 0.45 8.05 -3.80
N LEU A 50 1.40 7.68 -4.66
CA LEU A 50 1.15 7.50 -6.10
C LEU A 50 0.10 6.40 -6.38
N LEU A 51 0.16 5.28 -5.66
CA LEU A 51 -0.86 4.23 -5.76
C LEU A 51 -2.21 4.72 -5.26
N ALA A 52 -2.26 5.37 -4.10
CA ALA A 52 -3.50 5.91 -3.53
C ALA A 52 -4.17 6.92 -4.49
N ASP A 53 -3.38 7.84 -5.05
CA ASP A 53 -3.87 8.84 -6.02
C ASP A 53 -4.44 8.17 -7.28
N ALA A 54 -3.75 7.14 -7.81
CA ALA A 54 -4.20 6.41 -8.99
C ALA A 54 -5.52 5.67 -8.74
N LEU A 55 -5.63 4.96 -7.61
CA LEU A 55 -6.82 4.20 -7.26
C LEU A 55 -8.01 5.12 -6.94
N SER A 56 -7.78 6.21 -6.20
CA SER A 56 -8.81 7.21 -5.92
C SER A 56 -9.30 7.88 -7.21
N SER A 57 -8.39 8.18 -8.13
CA SER A 57 -8.73 8.70 -9.46
C SER A 57 -9.54 7.70 -10.30
N ALA A 58 -9.37 6.42 -10.07
CA ALA A 58 -10.17 5.36 -10.69
C ALA A 58 -11.53 5.16 -10.02
N GLY A 59 -11.84 5.90 -8.94
CA GLY A 59 -13.12 5.86 -8.24
C GLY A 59 -13.18 4.87 -7.07
N LEU A 60 -12.03 4.35 -6.62
CA LEU A 60 -11.97 3.50 -5.44
C LEU A 60 -11.89 4.36 -4.16
N ASP A 61 -12.55 3.90 -3.10
CA ASP A 61 -12.41 4.50 -1.76
C ASP A 61 -11.09 4.04 -1.14
N VAL A 62 -10.15 4.97 -0.97
CA VAL A 62 -8.80 4.68 -0.48
C VAL A 62 -8.55 5.37 0.85
N ILE A 63 -8.00 4.64 1.80
CA ILE A 63 -7.40 5.17 3.02
C ILE A 63 -5.90 4.94 2.94
N GLN A 64 -5.09 5.99 3.10
CA GLN A 64 -3.65 5.84 3.25
C GLN A 64 -3.24 6.19 4.68
N SER A 65 -2.33 5.38 5.25
CA SER A 65 -1.79 5.59 6.58
C SER A 65 -0.34 5.09 6.68
N LYS A 66 0.26 5.20 7.86
CA LYS A 66 1.65 4.80 8.11
C LYS A 66 1.84 4.29 9.53
N GLU A 67 2.89 3.50 9.73
CA GLU A 67 3.38 3.14 11.06
C GLU A 67 4.87 3.52 11.22
N PRO A 68 5.28 4.05 12.40
CA PRO A 68 4.43 4.38 13.55
C PRO A 68 3.46 5.53 13.23
N THR A 69 2.25 5.48 13.80
CA THR A 69 1.16 6.43 13.56
C THR A 69 1.45 7.81 14.16
N ASP A 70 0.58 8.79 13.90
CA ASP A 70 0.65 10.09 14.57
C ASP A 70 -0.09 10.09 15.93
N GLY A 71 -0.51 8.90 16.42
CA GLY A 71 -1.05 8.67 17.75
C GLY A 71 -0.02 8.82 18.88
N PRO A 72 -0.47 8.66 20.13
CA PRO A 72 0.41 8.87 21.30
C PRO A 72 1.66 7.98 21.29
N TRP A 73 1.49 6.70 20.96
CA TRP A 73 2.58 5.72 20.91
C TRP A 73 3.53 5.98 19.75
N GLY A 74 3.00 6.29 18.57
CA GLY A 74 3.82 6.63 17.42
C GLY A 74 4.64 7.90 17.63
N ARG A 75 4.08 8.91 18.29
CA ARG A 75 4.86 10.10 18.71
C ARG A 75 5.96 9.75 19.72
N LYS A 76 5.65 8.87 20.70
CA LYS A 76 6.65 8.41 21.67
C LYS A 76 7.81 7.68 20.99
N ILE A 77 7.51 6.79 20.02
CA ILE A 77 8.53 6.08 19.24
C ILE A 77 9.43 7.06 18.51
N ARG A 78 8.87 8.03 17.77
CA ARG A 78 9.66 9.02 17.04
C ARG A 78 10.50 9.90 17.96
N ALA A 79 9.94 10.38 19.05
CA ALA A 79 10.67 11.20 20.02
C ALA A 79 11.85 10.45 20.64
N SER A 80 11.73 9.12 20.84
CA SER A 80 12.84 8.33 21.37
C SER A 80 14.00 8.17 20.37
N ALA A 81 13.73 8.20 19.06
CA ALA A 81 14.79 8.15 18.06
C ALA A 81 15.72 9.37 18.13
N ASP A 82 15.18 10.52 18.52
CA ASP A 82 15.93 11.78 18.59
C ASP A 82 16.61 12.01 19.97
N SER A 83 16.02 11.49 21.06
CA SER A 83 16.43 11.77 22.45
C SER A 83 17.21 10.66 23.14
N GLY A 84 17.48 9.57 22.44
CA GLY A 84 18.07 8.34 22.99
C GLY A 84 17.08 7.20 22.91
N ARG A 85 17.42 6.22 22.08
CA ARG A 85 16.54 5.13 21.67
C ARG A 85 16.08 4.31 22.89
N MET A 86 14.80 3.99 22.97
CA MET A 86 14.21 3.12 23.99
C MET A 86 14.92 1.78 24.08
N ALA A 87 14.88 1.14 25.27
CA ALA A 87 15.28 -0.25 25.41
C ALA A 87 14.51 -1.14 24.41
N PRO A 88 15.13 -2.19 23.83
CA PRO A 88 14.53 -2.96 22.75
C PRO A 88 13.13 -3.52 23.06
N ALA A 89 12.92 -4.02 24.28
CA ALA A 89 11.63 -4.55 24.70
C ALA A 89 10.56 -3.44 24.88
N GLU A 90 10.97 -2.28 25.39
CA GLU A 90 10.05 -1.12 25.51
C GLU A 90 9.67 -0.57 24.14
N GLU A 91 10.61 -0.52 23.21
CA GLU A 91 10.36 -0.09 21.84
C GLU A 91 9.36 -1.04 21.14
N LEU A 92 9.55 -2.37 21.26
CA LEU A 92 8.63 -3.35 20.73
C LEU A 92 7.22 -3.20 21.33
N ASP A 93 7.11 -3.04 22.65
CA ASP A 93 5.82 -2.82 23.33
C ASP A 93 5.12 -1.55 22.82
N ALA A 94 5.87 -0.48 22.60
CA ALA A 94 5.32 0.75 22.03
C ALA A 94 4.79 0.54 20.59
N PHE A 95 5.51 -0.20 19.73
CA PHE A 95 5.03 -0.56 18.40
C PHE A 95 3.79 -1.46 18.43
N VAL A 96 3.71 -2.40 19.36
CA VAL A 96 2.51 -3.25 19.56
C VAL A 96 1.31 -2.40 19.92
N LYS A 97 1.46 -1.45 20.86
CA LYS A 97 0.38 -0.56 21.29
C LYS A 97 -0.06 0.38 20.17
N ASP A 98 0.88 1.01 19.48
CA ASP A 98 0.59 1.87 18.32
C ASP A 98 -0.22 1.12 17.25
N ARG A 99 0.21 -0.10 16.92
CA ARG A 99 -0.48 -0.93 15.92
C ARG A 99 -1.86 -1.37 16.37
N ARG A 100 -2.06 -1.74 17.65
CA ARG A 100 -3.39 -2.10 18.15
C ARG A 100 -4.38 -0.95 18.02
N GLU A 101 -3.98 0.26 18.42
CA GLU A 101 -4.79 1.47 18.23
C GLU A 101 -5.05 1.75 16.74
N HIS A 102 -4.04 1.57 15.87
CA HIS A 102 -4.18 1.76 14.43
C HIS A 102 -5.15 0.76 13.80
N ILE A 103 -5.09 -0.52 14.20
CA ILE A 103 -6.01 -1.56 13.74
C ILE A 103 -7.44 -1.23 14.16
N GLU A 104 -7.65 -0.90 15.43
CA GLU A 104 -8.97 -0.64 16.00
C GLU A 104 -9.62 0.62 15.40
N ASN A 105 -8.84 1.71 15.27
CA ASN A 105 -9.39 3.01 14.91
C ASN A 105 -9.41 3.31 13.41
N LEU A 106 -8.64 2.59 12.58
CA LEU A 106 -8.53 2.89 11.16
C LEU A 106 -8.59 1.65 10.26
N ILE A 107 -7.73 0.63 10.51
CA ILE A 107 -7.58 -0.47 9.57
C ILE A 107 -8.85 -1.31 9.51
N THR A 108 -9.31 -1.82 10.66
CA THR A 108 -10.53 -2.65 10.71
C THR A 108 -11.78 -1.92 10.20
N PRO A 109 -12.08 -0.69 10.67
CA PRO A 109 -13.22 0.07 10.14
C PRO A 109 -13.13 0.35 8.63
N GLY A 110 -11.91 0.62 8.13
CA GLY A 110 -11.69 0.83 6.70
C GLY A 110 -11.98 -0.42 5.87
N LEU A 111 -11.49 -1.58 6.33
CA LEU A 111 -11.73 -2.86 5.68
C LEU A 111 -13.22 -3.28 5.74
N GLU A 112 -13.88 -3.08 6.87
CA GLU A 112 -15.31 -3.36 7.03
C GLU A 112 -16.18 -2.46 6.15
N ALA A 113 -15.73 -1.23 5.89
CA ALA A 113 -16.38 -0.30 4.96
C ALA A 113 -16.07 -0.61 3.47
N GLY A 114 -15.36 -1.71 3.16
CA GLY A 114 -15.03 -2.10 1.79
C GLY A 114 -13.95 -1.24 1.12
N LYS A 115 -13.15 -0.48 1.89
CA LYS A 115 -12.15 0.44 1.35
C LYS A 115 -10.82 -0.25 1.07
N VAL A 116 -10.02 0.34 0.17
CA VAL A 116 -8.61 -0.03 0.00
C VAL A 116 -7.78 0.71 1.05
N VAL A 117 -7.23 -0.03 2.00
CA VAL A 117 -6.34 0.52 3.03
C VAL A 117 -4.90 0.31 2.59
N ILE A 118 -4.15 1.39 2.42
CA ILE A 118 -2.74 1.37 1.98
C ILE A 118 -1.86 1.87 3.12
N LEU A 119 -0.91 1.05 3.55
CA LEU A 119 -0.02 1.35 4.67
C LEU A 119 1.44 1.50 4.23
N ASP A 120 2.08 2.58 4.70
CA ASP A 120 3.54 2.73 4.70
C ASP A 120 4.06 2.11 5.99
N ARG A 121 4.59 0.90 5.91
CA ARG A 121 5.00 0.00 7.00
C ARG A 121 3.82 -0.64 7.74
N TYR A 122 4.09 -1.84 8.22
CA TYR A 122 3.19 -2.62 9.06
C TYR A 122 4.01 -3.56 9.96
N TYR A 123 3.44 -4.68 10.38
CA TYR A 123 4.10 -5.59 11.33
C TYR A 123 5.37 -6.25 10.78
N TYR A 124 5.54 -6.36 9.47
CA TYR A 124 6.79 -6.88 8.88
C TYR A 124 7.99 -5.98 9.21
N SER A 125 7.79 -4.67 9.30
CA SER A 125 8.81 -3.76 9.82
C SER A 125 9.22 -4.11 11.25
N SER A 126 8.28 -4.46 12.15
CA SER A 126 8.62 -4.88 13.51
C SER A 126 9.37 -6.20 13.52
N ILE A 127 8.98 -7.16 12.68
CA ILE A 127 9.70 -8.44 12.54
C ILE A 127 11.14 -8.18 12.09
N ALA A 128 11.33 -7.31 11.08
CA ALA A 128 12.65 -7.02 10.54
C ALA A 128 13.54 -6.22 11.53
N TYR A 129 13.05 -5.09 12.02
CA TYR A 129 13.88 -4.17 12.82
C TYR A 129 13.99 -4.58 14.29
N GLN A 130 12.88 -4.85 14.97
CA GLN A 130 12.90 -5.28 16.36
C GLN A 130 13.38 -6.73 16.46
N GLY A 131 13.06 -7.58 15.47
CA GLY A 131 13.56 -8.95 15.38
C GLY A 131 15.10 -9.01 15.28
N ALA A 132 15.70 -8.22 14.39
CA ALA A 132 17.15 -8.09 14.28
C ALA A 132 17.77 -7.60 15.60
N ARG A 133 17.14 -6.60 16.24
CA ARG A 133 17.67 -5.97 17.46
C ARG A 133 17.57 -6.86 18.71
N LEU A 134 16.53 -7.69 18.80
CA LEU A 134 16.26 -8.59 19.93
C LEU A 134 16.80 -10.00 19.71
N GLY A 135 17.15 -10.36 18.47
CA GLY A 135 17.57 -11.72 18.12
C GLY A 135 16.44 -12.75 18.23
N ASN A 136 15.19 -12.34 18.08
CA ASN A 136 14.01 -13.19 18.28
C ASN A 136 12.92 -12.95 17.21
N VAL A 137 13.29 -13.18 15.95
CA VAL A 137 12.45 -12.91 14.77
C VAL A 137 11.15 -13.71 14.80
N GLU A 138 11.23 -15.01 15.06
CA GLU A 138 10.08 -15.92 15.05
C GLU A 138 9.04 -15.59 16.14
N GLU A 139 9.48 -15.24 17.35
CA GLU A 139 8.59 -14.86 18.44
C GLU A 139 7.83 -13.57 18.12
N ILE A 140 8.54 -12.58 17.56
CA ILE A 140 7.93 -11.31 17.15
C ILE A 140 6.93 -11.56 16.01
N ALA A 141 7.29 -12.38 15.02
CA ALA A 141 6.38 -12.75 13.94
C ALA A 141 5.10 -13.41 14.48
N ARG A 142 5.22 -14.35 15.41
CA ARG A 142 4.09 -15.01 16.07
C ARG A 142 3.24 -14.03 16.88
N GLN A 143 3.88 -13.15 17.66
CA GLN A 143 3.20 -12.13 18.42
C GLN A 143 2.39 -11.19 17.51
N MET A 144 2.98 -10.70 16.42
CA MET A 144 2.33 -9.78 15.50
C MET A 144 1.15 -10.44 14.76
N SER A 145 1.36 -11.64 14.22
CA SER A 145 0.32 -12.38 13.48
C SER A 145 -0.84 -12.82 14.37
N SER A 146 -0.70 -12.84 15.70
CA SER A 146 -1.77 -13.23 16.62
C SER A 146 -2.92 -12.22 16.71
N PHE A 147 -2.70 -10.95 16.31
CA PHE A 147 -3.72 -9.91 16.43
C PHE A 147 -3.84 -8.99 15.21
N ALA A 148 -2.81 -8.93 14.38
CA ALA A 148 -2.79 -8.04 13.24
C ALA A 148 -3.49 -8.67 12.03
N PRO A 149 -4.45 -8.00 11.36
CA PRO A 149 -5.03 -8.48 10.12
C PRO A 149 -3.97 -8.79 9.08
N LEU A 150 -4.11 -9.92 8.40
CA LEU A 150 -3.22 -10.31 7.32
C LEU A 150 -3.45 -9.39 6.12
N PRO A 151 -2.39 -8.80 5.53
CA PRO A 151 -2.53 -8.04 4.30
C PRO A 151 -2.88 -8.95 3.11
N ASP A 152 -3.58 -8.38 2.15
CA ASP A 152 -3.88 -9.04 0.88
C ASP A 152 -2.65 -9.04 -0.04
N VAL A 153 -1.83 -7.99 0.05
CA VAL A 153 -0.53 -7.88 -0.63
C VAL A 153 0.44 -7.02 0.17
N VAL A 154 1.72 -7.37 0.08
CA VAL A 154 2.83 -6.58 0.60
C VAL A 154 3.80 -6.28 -0.54
N PHE A 155 4.04 -5.02 -0.82
CA PHE A 155 5.06 -4.58 -1.77
C PHE A 155 6.36 -4.29 -1.02
N LEU A 156 7.34 -5.17 -1.15
CA LEU A 156 8.66 -5.01 -0.57
C LEU A 156 9.57 -4.31 -1.58
N ILE A 157 9.88 -3.02 -1.34
CA ILE A 157 10.84 -2.28 -2.15
C ILE A 157 12.24 -2.54 -1.60
N ASP A 158 13.02 -3.34 -2.32
CA ASP A 158 14.36 -3.77 -1.92
C ASP A 158 15.44 -2.92 -2.61
N ILE A 159 16.35 -2.35 -1.82
CA ILE A 159 17.56 -1.69 -2.31
C ILE A 159 18.75 -2.01 -1.41
N ASP A 160 19.94 -1.76 -1.92
CA ASP A 160 21.15 -1.84 -1.12
C ASP A 160 21.16 -0.75 -0.02
N PRO A 161 21.50 -1.09 1.24
CA PRO A 161 21.59 -0.11 2.33
C PRO A 161 22.52 1.07 2.05
N VAL A 162 23.58 0.88 1.31
CA VAL A 162 24.49 1.99 0.91
C VAL A 162 23.75 2.99 0.02
N VAL A 163 23.01 2.48 -0.97
CA VAL A 163 22.18 3.32 -1.86
C VAL A 163 21.06 4.00 -1.06
N SER A 164 20.45 3.28 -0.11
CA SER A 164 19.43 3.80 0.79
C SER A 164 19.94 5.01 1.58
N LEU A 165 21.09 4.86 2.23
CA LEU A 165 21.69 5.93 3.04
C LEU A 165 22.13 7.12 2.19
N ALA A 166 22.64 6.90 0.98
CA ALA A 166 22.96 7.98 0.05
C ALA A 166 21.69 8.81 -0.27
N ARG A 167 20.57 8.16 -0.59
CA ARG A 167 19.29 8.87 -0.83
C ARG A 167 18.78 9.65 0.38
N ILE A 168 18.97 9.11 1.59
CA ILE A 168 18.59 9.80 2.83
C ILE A 168 19.49 11.00 3.07
N SER A 169 20.81 10.85 2.89
CA SER A 169 21.79 11.94 3.05
C SER A 169 21.51 13.09 2.08
N ASP A 170 21.24 12.77 0.81
CA ASP A 170 20.91 13.79 -0.21
C ASP A 170 19.65 14.58 0.15
N SER A 171 18.70 13.97 0.87
CA SER A 171 17.43 14.58 1.23
C SER A 171 17.43 15.28 2.60
N ARG A 172 18.24 14.85 3.56
CA ARG A 172 18.19 15.28 4.98
C ARG A 172 19.52 15.78 5.54
N GLY A 173 20.62 15.67 4.78
CA GLY A 173 21.97 16.03 5.23
C GLY A 173 22.76 14.86 5.81
N GLU A 174 23.95 15.15 6.36
CA GLU A 174 24.86 14.12 6.88
C GLU A 174 24.22 13.20 7.93
N ILE A 175 24.52 11.91 7.79
CA ILE A 175 24.01 10.86 8.68
C ILE A 175 25.11 10.47 9.66
N PRO A 176 24.93 10.69 10.98
CA PRO A 176 25.87 10.23 11.98
C PRO A 176 25.95 8.69 12.04
N ASN A 177 27.12 8.14 12.41
CA ASN A 177 27.33 6.68 12.63
C ASN A 177 26.94 5.81 11.43
N GLN A 178 27.34 6.20 10.24
CA GLN A 178 26.95 5.58 8.97
C GLN A 178 27.21 4.06 8.91
N PHE A 179 28.33 3.58 9.49
CA PHE A 179 28.66 2.14 9.52
C PHE A 179 27.69 1.32 10.38
N GLU A 180 27.30 1.82 11.55
CA GLU A 180 26.34 1.15 12.43
C GLU A 180 24.95 1.12 11.79
N GLN A 181 24.58 2.18 11.09
CA GLN A 181 23.31 2.24 10.35
C GLN A 181 23.30 1.25 9.18
N ILE A 182 24.38 1.14 8.40
CA ILE A 182 24.51 0.15 7.32
C ILE A 182 24.34 -1.27 7.89
N ALA A 183 25.00 -1.59 9.00
CA ALA A 183 24.89 -2.92 9.60
C ALA A 183 23.43 -3.22 10.05
N SER A 184 22.78 -2.26 10.69
CA SER A 184 21.38 -2.39 11.11
C SER A 184 20.41 -2.55 9.94
N LEU A 185 20.60 -1.76 8.86
CA LEU A 185 19.78 -1.84 7.67
C LEU A 185 20.01 -3.14 6.89
N ASN A 186 21.26 -3.65 6.85
CA ASN A 186 21.55 -4.96 6.25
C ASN A 186 20.84 -6.08 7.02
N ALA A 187 20.90 -6.09 8.36
CA ALA A 187 20.21 -7.10 9.16
C ALA A 187 18.69 -7.08 8.94
N ALA A 188 18.08 -5.89 8.90
CA ALA A 188 16.65 -5.74 8.61
C ALA A 188 16.31 -6.19 7.17
N ARG A 189 17.12 -5.82 6.18
CA ARG A 189 16.96 -6.22 4.78
C ARG A 189 17.01 -7.73 4.60
N GLU A 190 17.94 -8.39 5.29
CA GLU A 190 18.07 -9.85 5.24
C GLU A 190 16.80 -10.54 5.75
N ILE A 191 16.24 -10.06 6.87
CA ILE A 191 14.96 -10.57 7.39
C ILE A 191 13.82 -10.29 6.42
N PHE A 192 13.72 -9.09 5.82
CA PHE A 192 12.71 -8.82 4.79
C PHE A 192 12.81 -9.78 3.61
N ASN A 193 14.03 -10.11 3.17
CA ASN A 193 14.23 -11.05 2.07
C ASN A 193 13.78 -12.47 2.45
N GLN A 194 14.11 -12.95 3.65
CA GLN A 194 13.64 -14.23 4.17
C GLN A 194 12.11 -14.28 4.23
N LEU A 195 11.47 -13.24 4.76
CA LEU A 195 10.02 -13.14 4.80
C LEU A 195 9.39 -13.18 3.40
N ALA A 196 10.05 -12.57 2.39
CA ALA A 196 9.56 -12.58 1.01
C ALA A 196 9.70 -13.96 0.34
N GLU A 197 10.63 -14.78 0.77
CA GLU A 197 10.77 -16.18 0.31
C GLU A 197 9.70 -17.10 0.92
N GLU A 198 9.26 -16.80 2.14
CA GLU A 198 8.31 -17.63 2.90
C GLU A 198 6.83 -17.22 2.69
N ASP A 199 6.56 -15.94 2.45
CA ASP A 199 5.21 -15.41 2.33
C ASP A 199 4.87 -14.98 0.89
N PRO A 200 4.03 -15.75 0.16
CA PRO A 200 3.68 -15.47 -1.23
C PRO A 200 2.87 -14.18 -1.43
N ARG A 201 2.44 -13.51 -0.34
CA ARG A 201 1.80 -12.20 -0.40
C ARG A 201 2.81 -11.07 -0.55
N ILE A 202 4.10 -11.34 -0.29
CA ILE A 202 5.17 -10.35 -0.41
C ILE A 202 5.70 -10.36 -1.84
N LEU A 203 5.42 -9.28 -2.57
CA LEU A 203 5.91 -9.04 -3.92
C LEU A 203 7.13 -8.12 -3.85
N LYS A 204 8.30 -8.68 -4.17
CA LYS A 204 9.57 -7.95 -4.12
C LYS A 204 9.75 -7.11 -5.38
N LEU A 205 10.10 -5.83 -5.20
CA LEU A 205 10.35 -4.85 -6.25
C LEU A 205 11.79 -4.34 -6.16
N ASP A 206 12.44 -4.19 -7.32
CA ASP A 206 13.78 -3.58 -7.38
C ASP A 206 13.69 -2.06 -7.18
N GLY A 207 14.10 -1.61 -6.00
CA GLY A 207 14.13 -0.20 -5.64
C GLY A 207 15.22 0.62 -6.34
N ASN A 208 16.14 -0.01 -7.12
CA ASN A 208 17.13 0.71 -7.94
C ASN A 208 16.53 1.26 -9.24
N CYS A 209 15.36 0.77 -9.64
CA CYS A 209 14.64 1.30 -10.77
C CYS A 209 14.20 2.76 -10.56
N SER A 210 13.86 3.45 -11.64
CA SER A 210 13.28 4.79 -11.55
C SER A 210 11.96 4.76 -10.81
N LEU A 211 11.60 5.87 -10.15
CA LEU A 211 10.34 6.04 -9.44
C LEU A 211 9.15 5.67 -10.33
N GLU A 212 9.18 6.07 -11.58
CA GLU A 212 8.12 5.80 -12.55
C GLU A 212 8.06 4.31 -12.95
N SER A 213 9.21 3.66 -13.13
CA SER A 213 9.26 2.21 -13.41
C SER A 213 8.67 1.41 -12.27
N ILE A 214 9.01 1.75 -11.02
CA ILE A 214 8.43 1.11 -9.82
C ILE A 214 6.92 1.34 -9.78
N ARG A 215 6.47 2.58 -10.04
CA ARG A 215 5.03 2.94 -10.07
C ARG A 215 4.26 2.10 -11.09
N MET A 216 4.79 1.95 -12.30
CA MET A 216 4.15 1.18 -13.37
C MET A 216 4.05 -0.30 -13.00
N THR A 217 5.13 -0.88 -12.48
CA THR A 217 5.14 -2.27 -12.01
C THR A 217 4.14 -2.49 -10.87
N LEU A 218 4.09 -1.57 -9.91
CA LEU A 218 3.12 -1.60 -8.79
C LEU A 218 1.68 -1.59 -9.29
N LEU A 219 1.35 -0.67 -10.20
CA LEU A 219 0.00 -0.59 -10.76
C LEU A 219 -0.38 -1.86 -11.54
N ASP A 220 0.55 -2.38 -12.33
CA ASP A 220 0.31 -3.63 -13.07
C ASP A 220 0.05 -4.81 -12.14
N LEU A 221 0.90 -4.99 -11.12
CA LEU A 221 0.74 -6.04 -10.11
C LEU A 221 -0.56 -5.85 -9.31
N PHE A 222 -0.85 -4.63 -8.87
CA PHE A 222 -2.06 -4.36 -8.09
C PHE A 222 -3.32 -4.67 -8.90
N VAL A 223 -3.37 -4.22 -10.14
CA VAL A 223 -4.54 -4.44 -11.01
C VAL A 223 -4.66 -5.91 -11.43
N ASN A 224 -3.58 -6.53 -11.86
CA ASN A 224 -3.63 -7.87 -12.44
C ASN A 224 -3.62 -8.99 -11.40
N ASP A 225 -2.99 -8.82 -10.25
CA ASP A 225 -2.91 -9.85 -9.21
C ASP A 225 -3.84 -9.59 -8.03
N VAL A 226 -3.88 -8.37 -7.51
CA VAL A 226 -4.64 -8.07 -6.30
C VAL A 226 -6.12 -7.86 -6.62
N LEU A 227 -6.46 -6.89 -7.46
CA LEU A 227 -7.86 -6.61 -7.80
C LEU A 227 -8.52 -7.77 -8.53
N ARG A 228 -7.82 -8.45 -9.44
CA ARG A 228 -8.36 -9.62 -10.13
C ARG A 228 -8.74 -10.74 -9.15
N LYS A 229 -7.88 -11.05 -8.16
CA LYS A 229 -8.16 -12.07 -7.14
C LYS A 229 -9.32 -11.67 -6.23
N ALA A 230 -9.46 -10.37 -5.95
CA ALA A 230 -10.52 -9.84 -5.10
C ALA A 230 -11.88 -9.81 -5.79
N THR A 231 -11.92 -9.54 -7.10
CA THR A 231 -13.18 -9.33 -7.86
C THR A 231 -13.64 -10.55 -8.67
N CYS A 232 -12.72 -11.45 -9.05
CA CYS A 232 -13.06 -12.68 -9.77
C CYS A 232 -13.29 -13.85 -8.82
N TYR A 233 -14.47 -13.93 -8.24
CA TYR A 233 -14.86 -14.99 -7.30
C TYR A 233 -14.92 -16.41 -7.91
N GLU A 234 -15.06 -16.55 -9.24
CA GLU A 234 -15.41 -17.82 -9.86
C GLU A 234 -14.27 -18.54 -10.60
N SER A 235 -13.05 -18.03 -10.70
CA SER A 235 -12.07 -18.77 -11.47
C SER A 235 -10.61 -18.67 -11.04
N LYS A 236 -10.09 -19.79 -10.56
CA LYS A 236 -8.66 -20.14 -10.61
C LYS A 236 -8.06 -20.04 -12.03
N TRP A 237 -8.86 -19.71 -13.06
CA TRP A 237 -8.57 -19.81 -14.49
C TRP A 237 -9.13 -18.65 -15.32
N CYS A 238 -9.19 -17.44 -14.81
CA CYS A 238 -9.63 -16.31 -15.62
C CYS A 238 -8.53 -15.92 -16.64
N ASP A 239 -8.56 -16.57 -17.79
CA ASP A 239 -7.90 -16.09 -19.00
C ASP A 239 -8.79 -15.04 -19.65
N VAL A 240 -8.35 -13.77 -19.61
CA VAL A 240 -9.11 -12.62 -20.15
C VAL A 240 -9.43 -12.80 -21.64
N SER A 241 -8.57 -13.49 -22.38
CA SER A 241 -8.78 -13.76 -23.82
C SER A 241 -9.98 -14.67 -24.08
N ASN A 242 -10.36 -15.50 -23.10
CA ASN A 242 -11.45 -16.46 -23.16
C ASN A 242 -12.61 -16.20 -22.20
N CYS A 243 -12.55 -15.15 -21.39
CA CYS A 243 -13.58 -14.81 -20.42
C CYS A 243 -14.84 -14.26 -21.11
N LEU A 244 -15.93 -15.05 -21.12
CA LEU A 244 -17.23 -14.63 -21.69
C LEU A 244 -17.81 -13.35 -21.04
N PRO A 245 -17.78 -13.17 -19.69
CA PRO A 245 -18.18 -11.93 -19.07
C PRO A 245 -17.32 -10.72 -19.47
N ALA A 246 -16.01 -10.89 -19.68
CA ALA A 246 -15.14 -9.82 -20.17
C ALA A 246 -15.51 -9.38 -21.59
N LYS A 247 -15.73 -10.34 -22.50
CA LYS A 247 -16.14 -10.07 -23.88
C LYS A 247 -17.51 -9.39 -23.99
N SER A 248 -18.39 -9.59 -23.00
CA SER A 248 -19.72 -8.96 -22.93
C SER A 248 -19.75 -7.64 -22.15
N GLY A 249 -18.62 -7.15 -21.67
CA GLY A 249 -18.55 -5.93 -20.84
C GLY A 249 -19.11 -6.09 -19.42
N ARG A 250 -19.39 -7.32 -18.99
CA ARG A 250 -19.98 -7.62 -17.66
C ARG A 250 -18.95 -8.02 -16.61
N CYS A 251 -17.67 -8.06 -16.96
CA CYS A 251 -16.58 -8.33 -16.02
C CYS A 251 -16.16 -7.03 -15.33
N GLU A 252 -16.41 -6.92 -14.06
CA GLU A 252 -16.07 -5.74 -13.26
C GLU A 252 -14.56 -5.46 -13.26
N TRP A 253 -13.74 -6.50 -13.10
CA TRP A 253 -12.29 -6.37 -13.16
C TRP A 253 -11.81 -5.83 -14.52
N TYR A 254 -12.39 -6.26 -15.62
CA TYR A 254 -12.06 -5.76 -16.95
C TYR A 254 -12.36 -4.26 -17.07
N ASN A 255 -13.50 -3.84 -16.55
CA ASN A 255 -13.91 -2.43 -16.58
C ASN A 255 -13.03 -1.54 -15.72
N ILE A 256 -12.65 -2.00 -14.51
CA ILE A 256 -11.70 -1.29 -13.63
C ILE A 256 -10.33 -1.18 -14.31
N ARG A 257 -9.82 -2.27 -14.90
CA ARG A 257 -8.56 -2.29 -15.64
C ARG A 257 -8.56 -1.31 -16.82
N GLN A 258 -9.62 -1.29 -17.62
CA GLN A 258 -9.76 -0.35 -18.73
C GLN A 258 -9.78 1.09 -18.22
N SER A 259 -10.57 1.39 -17.20
CA SER A 259 -10.62 2.73 -16.59
C SER A 259 -9.26 3.19 -16.07
N LEU A 260 -8.49 2.31 -15.44
CA LEU A 260 -7.11 2.61 -14.99
C LEU A 260 -6.16 2.80 -16.17
N ALA A 261 -6.24 1.95 -17.19
CA ALA A 261 -5.39 2.04 -18.38
C ALA A 261 -5.67 3.35 -19.16
N ASP A 262 -6.94 3.71 -19.34
CA ASP A 262 -7.34 4.94 -20.04
C ASP A 262 -6.85 6.19 -19.30
N ARG A 263 -6.94 6.21 -17.98
CA ARG A 263 -6.48 7.34 -17.15
C ARG A 263 -4.96 7.44 -17.08
N LEU A 264 -4.26 6.30 -17.05
CA LEU A 264 -2.79 6.27 -17.11
C LEU A 264 -2.29 6.81 -18.46
N SER A 265 -2.92 6.44 -19.59
CA SER A 265 -2.55 6.95 -20.91
C SER A 265 -2.87 8.45 -21.06
N SER A 266 -3.94 8.97 -20.46
CA SER A 266 -4.26 10.39 -20.48
C SER A 266 -3.31 11.25 -19.64
N SER A 267 -2.81 10.73 -18.51
CA SER A 267 -1.79 11.41 -17.69
C SER A 267 -0.39 11.42 -18.36
N TYR A 268 -0.08 10.44 -19.19
CA TYR A 268 1.15 10.45 -19.99
C TYR A 268 1.16 11.54 -21.06
N THR A 269 0.02 11.78 -21.70
CA THR A 269 -0.08 12.80 -22.74
C THR A 269 0.05 14.22 -22.18
N SER A 270 -0.42 14.46 -20.96
CA SER A 270 -0.29 15.77 -20.31
C SER A 270 1.11 16.06 -19.74
N ALA A 271 1.86 15.02 -19.34
CA ALA A 271 3.22 15.17 -18.80
C ALA A 271 4.31 15.30 -19.89
N LEU A 272 3.99 14.98 -21.15
CA LEU A 272 4.88 15.16 -22.30
C LEU A 272 4.70 16.51 -23.01
N ILE A 273 3.66 17.29 -22.63
CA ILE A 273 3.34 18.59 -23.24
C ILE A 273 3.66 19.77 -22.27
N SER A 274 4.00 19.46 -21.01
CA SER A 274 4.49 20.43 -20.01
C SER A 274 6.01 20.33 -19.84
#